data_3dafe2b4c6759f836577022a47ec3f27
#
_entry.id   3dafe2b4c6759f836577022a47ec3f27
#
_cell.length_a   1.000
_cell.length_b   1.000
_cell.length_c   1.000
_cell.angle_alpha   90.00
_cell.angle_beta   90.00
_cell.angle_gamma   90.00
#
_symmetry.space_group_name_H-M   'P 1'
#
loop_
_entity.id
_entity.type
_entity.pdbx_description
1 polymer ?
#
loop_
_entity_poly.entity_id
_entity_poly.type
_entity_poly.pdbx_seq_one_letter_code
_entity_poly.pdbx_strand_id
1 'polypeptide(L)'
;LKNERGHAVTSVAVEPTESPVLSGGDPGPHKIQGIGAGFIPDILDMDLVDEVVQVSSEEAFAMAPRIVKEEGIICGISCGAAMVAALQVAARPEAAGKTIVVVLPDSGERYLSTALFEYAKQDD
;
A
#
# COMPACT_ATOMS: atom_id res chain seq x y z
N LEU A 1 3.10 16.46 -9.39
CA LEU A 1 1.66 16.48 -9.66
C LEU A 1 0.95 17.61 -8.91
N LYS A 2 1.04 17.69 -7.58
CA LYS A 2 0.34 18.73 -6.81
C LYS A 2 0.78 20.14 -7.13
N ASN A 3 2.07 20.38 -7.38
CA ASN A 3 2.58 21.69 -7.76
C ASN A 3 1.99 22.20 -9.10
N GLU A 4 1.55 21.29 -9.97
CA GLU A 4 0.99 21.61 -11.28
C GLU A 4 -0.55 21.57 -11.30
N ARG A 5 -1.16 20.72 -10.47
CA ARG A 5 -2.59 20.44 -10.47
C ARG A 5 -3.31 20.83 -9.19
N GLY A 6 -2.57 21.24 -8.16
CA GLY A 6 -3.16 21.66 -6.88
C GLY A 6 -4.09 20.62 -6.28
N HIS A 7 -5.24 21.07 -5.80
CA HIS A 7 -6.26 20.22 -5.17
C HIS A 7 -7.05 19.33 -6.15
N ALA A 8 -6.77 19.40 -7.46
CA ALA A 8 -7.36 18.47 -8.44
C ALA A 8 -6.82 17.04 -8.32
N VAL A 9 -5.71 16.84 -7.57
CA VAL A 9 -5.11 15.54 -7.30
C VAL A 9 -5.14 15.30 -5.80
N THR A 10 -5.79 14.22 -5.39
CA THR A 10 -5.73 13.71 -4.01
C THR A 10 -4.58 12.73 -3.90
N SER A 11 -3.66 12.95 -2.96
CA SER A 11 -2.56 12.05 -2.65
C SER A 11 -2.83 11.28 -1.37
N VAL A 12 -2.80 9.96 -1.49
CA VAL A 12 -3.05 9.04 -0.38
C VAL A 12 -1.75 8.30 -0.05
N ALA A 13 -1.28 8.45 1.17
CA ALA A 13 -0.17 7.66 1.69
C ALA A 13 -0.69 6.36 2.30
N VAL A 14 0.11 5.30 2.22
CA VAL A 14 -0.23 4.00 2.81
C VAL A 14 0.81 3.65 3.85
N GLU A 15 0.35 3.26 5.03
CA GLU A 15 1.22 2.81 6.11
C GLU A 15 0.71 1.52 6.76
N PRO A 16 1.59 0.74 7.44
CA PRO A 16 1.15 -0.42 8.20
C PRO A 16 0.31 -0.02 9.42
N THR A 17 -0.81 -0.71 9.65
CA THR A 17 -1.62 -0.53 10.87
C THR A 17 -0.81 -0.78 12.13
N GLU A 18 0.15 -1.71 12.06
CA GLU A 18 1.04 -2.07 13.17
C GLU A 18 2.11 -1.01 13.48
N SER A 19 2.32 -0.05 12.56
CA SER A 19 3.31 1.03 12.69
C SER A 19 2.78 2.35 12.10
N PRO A 20 1.72 2.94 12.70
CA PRO A 20 0.97 4.04 12.09
C PRO A 20 1.61 5.42 12.38
N VAL A 21 2.87 5.58 12.05
CA VAL A 21 3.67 6.78 12.38
C VAL A 21 3.18 8.02 11.63
N LEU A 22 2.76 7.89 10.36
CA LEU A 22 2.22 9.01 9.58
C LEU A 22 0.89 9.51 10.15
N SER A 23 0.14 8.63 10.80
CA SER A 23 -1.12 8.96 11.50
C SER A 23 -0.91 9.43 12.93
N GLY A 24 0.33 9.62 13.39
CA GLY A 24 0.67 10.10 14.73
C GLY A 24 0.72 9.00 15.80
N GLY A 25 0.73 7.74 15.42
CA GLY A 25 0.91 6.59 16.31
C GLY A 25 2.37 6.23 16.53
N ASP A 26 2.59 5.24 17.38
CA ASP A 26 3.93 4.74 17.69
C ASP A 26 4.45 3.77 16.64
N PRO A 27 5.77 3.73 16.38
CA PRO A 27 6.36 2.73 15.53
C PRO A 27 6.25 1.33 16.14
N GLY A 28 5.96 0.34 15.31
CA GLY A 28 5.83 -1.05 15.72
C GLY A 28 6.34 -2.03 14.68
N PRO A 29 6.58 -3.29 15.06
CA PRO A 29 7.01 -4.32 14.12
C PRO A 29 5.86 -4.70 13.17
N HIS A 30 6.16 -4.80 11.87
CA HIS A 30 5.24 -5.24 10.83
C HIS A 30 5.98 -6.08 9.78
N LYS A 31 5.22 -6.72 8.88
CA LYS A 31 5.79 -7.64 7.88
C LYS A 31 5.76 -7.08 6.45
N ILE A 32 5.35 -5.83 6.25
CA ILE A 32 5.27 -5.19 4.94
C ILE A 32 6.62 -4.54 4.63
N GLN A 33 7.50 -5.24 3.93
CA GLN A 33 8.79 -4.70 3.51
C GLN A 33 8.60 -3.55 2.52
N GLY A 34 9.43 -2.50 2.68
CA GLY A 34 9.48 -1.36 1.77
C GLY A 34 8.67 -0.14 2.21
N ILE A 35 7.76 -0.29 3.17
CA ILE A 35 7.01 0.81 3.79
C ILE A 35 7.12 0.75 5.33
N GLY A 36 6.59 1.75 6.00
CA GLY A 36 6.52 1.75 7.47
C GLY A 36 7.88 1.74 8.14
N ALA A 37 8.77 2.68 7.79
CA ALA A 37 10.13 2.76 8.32
C ALA A 37 10.22 3.03 9.84
N GLY A 38 9.11 3.32 10.51
CA GLY A 38 9.06 3.65 11.93
C GLY A 38 9.39 5.12 12.24
N PHE A 39 9.55 5.93 11.22
CA PHE A 39 9.76 7.38 11.31
C PHE A 39 9.22 8.08 10.06
N ILE A 40 9.02 9.38 10.13
CA ILE A 40 8.67 10.19 8.96
C ILE A 40 9.98 10.58 8.27
N PRO A 41 10.22 10.14 7.01
CA PRO A 41 11.43 10.51 6.28
C PRO A 41 11.51 12.03 6.05
N ASP A 42 12.70 12.62 6.18
CA ASP A 42 12.92 14.06 5.98
C ASP A 42 12.51 14.55 4.58
N ILE A 43 12.53 13.66 3.58
CA ILE A 43 12.11 13.97 2.22
C ILE A 43 10.61 13.90 2.00
N LEU A 44 9.85 13.40 2.98
CA LEU A 44 8.39 13.31 2.89
C LEU A 44 7.77 14.63 3.34
N ASP A 45 7.23 15.36 2.38
CA ASP A 45 6.45 16.56 2.64
C ASP A 45 5.02 16.17 3.02
N MET A 46 4.71 16.19 4.32
CA MET A 46 3.40 15.82 4.84
C MET A 46 2.28 16.79 4.41
N ASP A 47 2.60 18.03 4.06
CA ASP A 47 1.62 18.99 3.54
C ASP A 47 1.08 18.60 2.15
N LEU A 48 1.79 17.72 1.45
CA LEU A 48 1.36 17.16 0.17
C LEU A 48 0.51 15.89 0.32
N VAL A 49 0.39 15.32 1.51
CA VAL A 49 -0.42 14.13 1.80
C VAL A 49 -1.81 14.57 2.26
N ASP A 50 -2.84 14.23 1.49
CA ASP A 50 -4.23 14.57 1.84
C ASP A 50 -4.84 13.56 2.81
N GLU A 51 -4.41 12.30 2.72
CA GLU A 51 -4.95 11.22 3.53
C GLU A 51 -3.89 10.14 3.77
N VAL A 52 -3.97 9.50 4.92
CA VAL A 52 -3.19 8.30 5.25
C VAL A 52 -4.15 7.12 5.43
N VAL A 53 -3.94 6.05 4.68
CA VAL A 53 -4.69 4.80 4.81
C VAL A 53 -3.80 3.75 5.47
N GLN A 54 -4.32 3.13 6.53
CA GLN A 54 -3.63 2.06 7.23
C GLN A 54 -4.05 0.70 6.68
N VAL A 55 -3.07 -0.16 6.43
CA VAL A 55 -3.27 -1.54 5.94
C VAL A 55 -2.48 -2.49 6.82
N SER A 56 -3.10 -3.54 7.30
CA SER A 56 -2.42 -4.56 8.11
C SER A 56 -1.50 -5.44 7.26
N SER A 57 -0.52 -6.06 7.92
CA SER A 57 0.34 -7.06 7.28
C SER A 57 -0.48 -8.21 6.70
N GLU A 58 -1.52 -8.65 7.40
CA GLU A 58 -2.41 -9.72 6.95
C GLU A 58 -3.13 -9.37 5.64
N GLU A 59 -3.75 -8.19 5.56
CA GLU A 59 -4.42 -7.71 4.35
C GLU A 59 -3.45 -7.61 3.17
N ALA A 60 -2.24 -7.09 3.40
CA ALA A 60 -1.21 -6.98 2.37
C ALA A 60 -0.77 -8.35 1.83
N PHE A 61 -0.57 -9.34 2.73
CA PHE A 61 -0.22 -10.72 2.36
C PHE A 61 -1.34 -11.43 1.60
N ALA A 62 -2.59 -11.20 1.95
CA ALA A 62 -3.74 -11.77 1.26
C ALA A 62 -3.93 -11.16 -0.15
N MET A 63 -3.63 -9.86 -0.31
CA MET A 63 -3.85 -9.14 -1.57
C MET A 63 -2.76 -9.40 -2.61
N ALA A 64 -1.50 -9.50 -2.22
CA ALA A 64 -0.40 -9.64 -3.19
C ALA A 64 -0.53 -10.88 -4.10
N PRO A 65 -0.86 -12.09 -3.60
CA PRO A 65 -1.15 -13.25 -4.46
C PRO A 65 -2.35 -13.05 -5.39
N ARG A 66 -3.37 -12.32 -4.94
CA ARG A 66 -4.53 -12.01 -5.77
C ARG A 66 -4.16 -11.16 -6.98
N ILE A 67 -3.30 -10.15 -6.82
CA ILE A 67 -2.79 -9.33 -7.93
C ILE A 67 -2.11 -10.23 -8.97
N VAL A 68 -1.31 -11.19 -8.51
CA VAL A 68 -0.66 -12.16 -9.42
C VAL A 68 -1.69 -13.01 -10.15
N LYS A 69 -2.66 -13.56 -9.44
CA LYS A 69 -3.66 -14.49 -9.98
C LYS A 69 -4.68 -13.81 -10.90
N GLU A 70 -5.15 -12.63 -10.52
CA GLU A 70 -6.24 -11.93 -11.20
C GLU A 70 -5.73 -11.03 -12.34
N GLU A 71 -4.54 -10.41 -12.18
CA GLU A 71 -3.99 -9.42 -13.09
C GLU A 71 -2.69 -9.86 -13.81
N GLY A 72 -2.10 -10.97 -13.38
CA GLY A 72 -0.83 -11.46 -13.95
C GLY A 72 0.40 -10.60 -13.58
N ILE A 73 0.30 -9.76 -12.56
CA ILE A 73 1.37 -8.86 -12.14
C ILE A 73 2.12 -9.46 -10.96
N ILE A 74 3.37 -9.89 -11.18
CA ILE A 74 4.22 -10.41 -10.12
C ILE A 74 4.77 -9.25 -9.29
N CYS A 75 4.24 -9.06 -8.10
CA CYS A 75 4.57 -7.93 -7.24
C CYS A 75 4.85 -8.37 -5.80
N GLY A 76 5.48 -7.47 -5.02
CA GLY A 76 5.80 -7.71 -3.61
C GLY A 76 4.66 -7.40 -2.66
N ILE A 77 4.92 -7.62 -1.37
CA ILE A 77 3.92 -7.43 -0.30
C ILE A 77 3.46 -5.97 -0.17
N SER A 78 4.36 -4.99 -0.35
CA SER A 78 3.99 -3.57 -0.30
C SER A 78 3.04 -3.18 -1.43
N CYS A 79 3.10 -3.86 -2.57
CA CYS A 79 2.12 -3.72 -3.65
C CYS A 79 0.74 -4.20 -3.22
N GLY A 80 0.68 -5.29 -2.43
CA GLY A 80 -0.55 -5.76 -1.80
C GLY A 80 -1.16 -4.69 -0.91
N ALA A 81 -0.36 -4.06 -0.04
CA ALA A 81 -0.81 -2.97 0.81
C ALA A 81 -1.33 -1.78 -0.01
N ALA A 82 -0.60 -1.35 -1.04
CA ALA A 82 -1.01 -0.26 -1.93
C ALA A 82 -2.35 -0.57 -2.63
N MET A 83 -2.54 -1.81 -3.08
CA MET A 83 -3.78 -2.23 -3.74
C MET A 83 -4.96 -2.29 -2.76
N VAL A 84 -4.78 -2.79 -1.53
CA VAL A 84 -5.82 -2.76 -0.49
C VAL A 84 -6.29 -1.33 -0.26
N ALA A 85 -5.37 -0.40 -0.04
CA ALA A 85 -5.70 1.00 0.16
C ALA A 85 -6.44 1.60 -1.05
N ALA A 86 -5.98 1.30 -2.27
CA ALA A 86 -6.63 1.77 -3.49
C ALA A 86 -8.06 1.26 -3.63
N LEU A 87 -8.32 -0.01 -3.32
CA LEU A 87 -9.67 -0.59 -3.35
C LEU A 87 -10.57 0.01 -2.27
N GLN A 88 -10.05 0.30 -1.07
CA GLN A 88 -10.80 1.00 -0.03
C GLN A 88 -11.23 2.41 -0.49
N VAL A 89 -10.32 3.15 -1.13
CA VAL A 89 -10.62 4.47 -1.69
C VAL A 89 -11.62 4.36 -2.85
N ALA A 90 -11.42 3.39 -3.75
CA ALA A 90 -12.29 3.17 -4.91
C ALA A 90 -13.73 2.80 -4.54
N ALA A 91 -13.94 2.14 -3.40
CA ALA A 91 -15.26 1.75 -2.92
C ALA A 91 -16.09 2.93 -2.40
N ARG A 92 -15.51 4.08 -2.22
CA ARG A 92 -16.21 5.28 -1.71
C ARG A 92 -17.11 5.90 -2.78
N PRO A 93 -18.30 6.41 -2.41
CA PRO A 93 -19.19 7.05 -3.38
C PRO A 93 -18.55 8.22 -4.14
N GLU A 94 -17.71 9.02 -3.49
CA GLU A 94 -16.99 10.16 -4.08
C GLU A 94 -15.91 9.76 -5.09
N ALA A 95 -15.49 8.50 -5.09
CA ALA A 95 -14.53 7.96 -6.05
C ALA A 95 -15.16 7.56 -7.39
N ALA A 96 -16.50 7.53 -7.47
CA ALA A 96 -17.21 7.15 -8.69
C ALA A 96 -16.79 8.03 -9.88
N GLY A 97 -16.40 7.42 -10.97
CA GLY A 97 -15.93 8.11 -12.18
C GLY A 97 -14.56 8.76 -12.07
N LYS A 98 -13.83 8.56 -10.97
CA LYS A 98 -12.46 9.07 -10.79
C LYS A 98 -11.42 8.07 -11.30
N THR A 99 -10.28 8.60 -11.71
CA THR A 99 -9.09 7.79 -12.02
C THR A 99 -8.25 7.63 -10.76
N ILE A 100 -7.94 6.39 -10.41
CA ILE A 100 -7.05 6.05 -9.29
C ILE A 100 -5.76 5.48 -9.88
N VAL A 101 -4.62 6.07 -9.51
CA VAL A 101 -3.29 5.59 -9.90
C VAL A 101 -2.65 4.96 -8.67
N VAL A 102 -2.22 3.72 -8.80
CA VAL A 102 -1.54 2.96 -7.74
C VAL A 102 -0.12 2.68 -8.17
N VAL A 103 0.84 2.98 -7.31
CA VAL A 103 2.23 2.61 -7.53
C VAL A 103 2.46 1.22 -6.94
N LEU A 104 2.94 0.29 -7.76
CA LEU A 104 3.41 -1.03 -7.34
C LEU A 104 4.95 -0.98 -7.29
N PRO A 105 5.56 -0.78 -6.11
CA PRO A 105 6.93 -0.30 -6.02
C PRO A 105 8.00 -1.36 -6.30
N ASP A 106 7.68 -2.65 -6.24
CA ASP A 106 8.65 -3.73 -6.49
C ASP A 106 8.04 -4.97 -7.13
N SER A 107 8.95 -5.88 -7.55
CA SER A 107 8.61 -7.18 -8.13
C SER A 107 8.57 -8.28 -7.05
N GLY A 108 7.66 -9.23 -7.21
CA GLY A 108 7.48 -10.36 -6.30
C GLY A 108 8.61 -11.39 -6.33
N GLU A 109 9.49 -11.36 -7.34
CA GLU A 109 10.63 -12.29 -7.48
C GLU A 109 11.54 -12.29 -6.27
N ARG A 110 11.71 -11.15 -5.59
CA ARG A 110 12.51 -10.99 -4.37
C ARG A 110 11.94 -11.76 -3.17
N TYR A 111 10.69 -12.21 -3.25
CA TYR A 111 9.95 -12.84 -2.15
C TYR A 111 9.66 -14.32 -2.37
N LEU A 112 10.23 -14.95 -3.43
CA LEU A 112 10.02 -16.38 -3.78
C LEU A 112 10.30 -17.35 -2.63
N SER A 113 11.27 -17.03 -1.78
CA SER A 113 11.64 -17.81 -0.59
C SER A 113 11.03 -17.28 0.70
N THR A 114 10.07 -16.35 0.63
CA THR A 114 9.47 -15.71 1.81
C THR A 114 8.06 -16.24 2.08
N ALA A 115 7.52 -15.87 3.25
CA ALA A 115 6.16 -16.19 3.67
C ALA A 115 5.07 -15.76 2.66
N LEU A 116 5.33 -14.78 1.80
CA LEU A 116 4.39 -14.34 0.76
C LEU A 116 4.00 -15.50 -0.17
N PHE A 117 4.98 -16.28 -0.63
CA PHE A 117 4.72 -17.40 -1.53
C PHE A 117 4.25 -18.67 -0.81
N GLU A 118 4.54 -18.80 0.48
CA GLU A 118 3.95 -19.86 1.32
C GLU A 118 2.45 -19.60 1.54
N TYR A 119 2.07 -18.35 1.72
CA TYR A 119 0.66 -17.95 1.83
C TYR A 119 -0.12 -18.24 0.54
N ALA A 120 0.48 -17.98 -0.61
CA ALA A 120 -0.12 -18.28 -1.92
C ALA A 120 -0.34 -19.77 -2.21
N LYS A 121 0.36 -20.67 -1.51
CA LYS A 121 0.22 -22.13 -1.67
C LYS A 121 -0.88 -22.74 -0.80
N GLN A 122 -1.42 -22.00 0.16
CA GLN A 122 -2.44 -22.50 1.09
C GLN A 122 -3.87 -22.42 0.51
N ASP A 123 -4.06 -21.72 -0.60
CA ASP A 123 -5.36 -21.52 -1.26
C ASP A 123 -5.62 -22.51 -2.44
N ASP A 124 -4.80 -23.55 -2.59
CA ASP A 124 -5.01 -24.67 -3.48
C ASP A 124 -5.53 -25.90 -2.65
#